data_f0f0e7325f5efc7da4d179aa34c44d1d
#
_entry.id   f0f0e7325f5efc7da4d179aa34c44d1d
#
_cell.length_a   1.000
_cell.length_b   1.000
_cell.length_c   1.000
_cell.angle_alpha   90.00
_cell.angle_beta   90.00
_cell.angle_gamma   90.00
#
_symmetry.space_group_name_H-M   'P 1'
#
loop_
_entity.id
_entity.type
_entity.pdbx_description
1 polymer ?
#
loop_
_entity_poly.entity_id
_entity_poly.type
_entity_poly.pdbx_seq_one_letter_code
_entity_poly.pdbx_strand_id
1 'polypeptide(L)'
;VXETAYIEGYAFAYCSNLKSIIVSDSVTGFPETTFLFCTSLEKIIFGTGLKTGGVFWDSKYIKEIHCRSTIPPSIIGFNNEVYNNATLYVPKGCNEAYHTAIMWREFKTIVEE
;
A
#
# COMPACT_ATOMS: atom_id res chain seq x y z
N VAL A 1 5.15 17.33 -12.13
CA VAL A 1 5.19 15.89 -12.24
C VAL A 1 5.27 15.23 -10.88
N UNK A 2 4.36 14.61 -10.16
CA UNK A 2 4.43 14.33 -9.58
C UNK A 2 4.48 13.44 -9.55
N GLU A 3 5.27 12.75 -9.61
CA GLU A 3 5.54 11.34 -9.56
C GLU A 3 5.31 10.78 -8.18
N THR A 4 5.22 11.64 -7.21
CA THR A 4 4.93 11.26 -5.83
C THR A 4 3.74 12.06 -5.35
N ALA A 5 2.79 11.40 -4.73
CA ALA A 5 1.63 12.08 -4.19
C ALA A 5 1.53 11.86 -2.69
N TYR A 6 1.11 12.91 -2.00
CA TYR A 6 0.79 12.86 -0.58
C TYR A 6 -0.72 12.92 -0.45
N ILE A 7 -1.30 11.96 0.26
CA ILE A 7 -2.75 11.84 0.35
C ILE A 7 -3.25 12.36 1.66
N GLU A 8 -4.26 13.20 1.55
CA GLU A 8 -4.99 13.71 2.71
C GLU A 8 -6.47 13.45 2.51
N GLY A 9 -6.81 12.32 1.87
CA GLY A 9 -8.18 11.93 1.69
C GLY A 9 -8.76 12.17 0.30
N TYR A 10 -7.91 12.43 -0.70
CA TYR A 10 -8.38 12.70 -2.06
C TYR A 10 -8.19 11.48 -2.96
N ALA A 11 -9.02 11.42 -4.00
CA ALA A 11 -8.94 10.37 -5.00
C ALA A 11 -7.87 10.68 -6.03
N PHE A 12 -7.13 9.65 -6.44
CA PHE A 12 -6.09 9.75 -7.46
C PHE A 12 -6.30 8.74 -8.58
N ALA A 13 -7.56 8.44 -8.87
CA ALA A 13 -7.87 7.47 -9.93
C ALA A 13 -7.28 7.94 -11.26
N TYR A 14 -6.80 6.98 -12.04
CA TYR A 14 -6.28 7.22 -13.38
C TYR A 14 -5.03 8.09 -13.44
N CYS A 15 -4.28 8.18 -12.35
CA CYS A 15 -3.01 8.91 -12.35
C CYS A 15 -1.94 7.98 -12.90
N SER A 16 -1.90 7.84 -14.23
CA SER A 16 -1.06 6.83 -14.86
C SER A 16 0.42 7.16 -14.85
N ASN A 17 0.81 8.40 -14.49
CA ASN A 17 2.22 8.76 -14.37
C ASN A 17 2.73 8.73 -12.92
N LEU A 18 1.85 8.41 -11.99
CA LEU A 18 2.21 8.43 -10.57
C LEU A 18 3.05 7.22 -10.25
N LYS A 19 4.25 7.42 -9.73
CA LYS A 19 5.17 6.33 -9.43
C LYS A 19 5.28 6.01 -7.95
N SER A 20 5.00 6.97 -7.09
CA SER A 20 5.03 6.69 -5.66
C SER A 20 3.93 7.46 -4.95
N ILE A 21 3.51 6.90 -3.83
CA ILE A 21 2.45 7.45 -3.02
C ILE A 21 2.90 7.45 -1.57
N ILE A 22 2.63 8.55 -0.88
CA ILE A 22 2.80 8.60 0.56
C ILE A 22 1.43 8.93 1.15
N VAL A 23 0.92 8.02 1.95
CA VAL A 23 -0.32 8.23 2.68
C VAL A 23 0.08 8.75 4.06
N SER A 24 -0.29 9.99 4.36
CA SER A 24 0.18 10.61 5.59
C SER A 24 -0.37 9.89 6.82
N ASP A 25 0.30 10.10 7.96
CA ASP A 25 -0.09 9.45 9.21
C ASP A 25 -1.50 9.81 9.66
N SER A 26 -2.02 10.93 9.20
CA SER A 26 -3.36 11.38 9.62
C SER A 26 -4.49 10.70 8.84
N VAL A 27 -4.17 10.01 7.76
CA VAL A 27 -5.21 9.34 6.95
C VAL A 27 -5.56 8.02 7.60
N THR A 28 -6.84 7.82 7.92
CA THR A 28 -7.28 6.56 8.52
C THR A 28 -7.88 5.60 7.52
N GLY A 29 -8.27 6.10 6.35
CA GLY A 29 -8.80 5.22 5.32
C GLY A 29 -8.96 5.93 4.00
N PHE A 30 -9.15 5.16 2.95
CA PHE A 30 -9.49 5.69 1.64
C PHE A 30 -10.36 4.70 0.90
N PRO A 31 -11.24 5.18 0.02
CA PRO A 31 -12.17 4.28 -0.67
C PRO A 31 -11.49 3.42 -1.72
N GLU A 32 -12.20 2.40 -2.16
CA GLU A 32 -11.69 1.44 -3.14
C GLU A 32 -11.13 2.10 -4.39
N THR A 33 -11.75 3.17 -4.82
CA THR A 33 -11.42 3.76 -6.12
C THR A 33 -10.31 4.79 -6.06
N THR A 34 -9.78 5.09 -4.88
CA THR A 34 -8.81 6.18 -4.77
C THR A 34 -7.64 6.03 -5.73
N PHE A 35 -7.11 4.82 -5.87
CA PHE A 35 -5.94 4.56 -6.71
C PHE A 35 -6.25 3.68 -7.90
N LEU A 36 -7.50 3.70 -8.33
CA LEU A 36 -7.92 2.90 -9.47
C LEU A 36 -7.11 3.29 -10.71
N PHE A 37 -6.57 2.32 -11.39
CA PHE A 37 -5.81 2.52 -12.63
C PHE A 37 -4.58 3.43 -12.49
N CYS A 38 -3.95 3.43 -11.32
CA CYS A 38 -2.64 4.04 -11.17
C CYS A 38 -1.60 3.01 -11.60
N THR A 39 -1.44 2.86 -12.89
CA THR A 39 -0.74 1.71 -13.44
C THR A 39 0.77 1.79 -13.38
N SER A 40 1.32 2.95 -13.06
CA SER A 40 2.78 3.11 -13.01
C SER A 40 3.35 3.09 -11.59
N LEU A 41 2.53 2.80 -10.59
CA LEU A 41 3.01 2.80 -9.22
C LEU A 41 4.13 1.79 -9.01
N GLU A 42 5.17 2.21 -8.29
CA GLU A 42 6.31 1.38 -7.95
C GLU A 42 6.54 1.33 -6.44
N LYS A 43 6.11 2.35 -5.71
CA LYS A 43 6.39 2.43 -4.28
C LYS A 43 5.22 3.07 -3.55
N ILE A 44 4.87 2.51 -2.41
CA ILE A 44 3.82 3.06 -1.56
C ILE A 44 4.32 3.09 -0.12
N ILE A 45 4.04 4.19 0.57
CA ILE A 45 4.25 4.28 2.01
C ILE A 45 2.90 4.57 2.64
N PHE A 46 2.42 3.65 3.46
CA PHE A 46 1.21 3.84 4.24
C PHE A 46 1.60 4.33 5.64
N GLY A 47 1.03 5.45 6.05
CA GLY A 47 1.33 6.05 7.34
C GLY A 47 0.78 5.29 8.51
N THR A 48 1.09 5.78 9.71
CA THR A 48 0.80 5.06 10.95
C THR A 48 -0.68 4.97 11.29
N GLY A 49 -1.49 5.87 10.76
CA GLY A 49 -2.90 5.93 11.15
C GLY A 49 -3.84 5.10 10.30
N LEU A 50 -3.34 4.46 9.26
CA LEU A 50 -4.22 3.78 8.31
C LEU A 50 -4.91 2.58 8.95
N LYS A 51 -6.24 2.50 8.77
CA LYS A 51 -7.04 1.38 9.27
C LYS A 51 -7.73 0.62 8.16
N THR A 52 -8.10 1.32 7.07
CA THR A 52 -8.76 0.67 5.95
C THR A 52 -8.24 1.27 4.66
N GLY A 53 -8.32 0.50 3.59
CA GLY A 53 -7.88 1.00 2.30
C GLY A 53 -8.64 0.37 1.16
N GLY A 54 -8.21 0.67 -0.04
CA GLY A 54 -8.85 0.20 -1.25
C GLY A 54 -7.99 -0.76 -2.03
N VAL A 55 -8.23 -0.83 -3.33
CA VAL A 55 -7.59 -1.82 -4.17
C VAL A 55 -6.50 -1.20 -5.02
N PHE A 56 -5.52 -2.03 -5.32
CA PHE A 56 -4.42 -1.69 -6.21
C PHE A 56 -4.28 -2.77 -7.29
N TRP A 57 -5.40 -3.33 -7.73
CA TRP A 57 -5.38 -4.47 -8.65
C TRP A 57 -4.73 -4.14 -9.99
N ASP A 58 -4.83 -2.88 -10.41
CA ASP A 58 -4.31 -2.47 -11.71
C ASP A 58 -2.84 -2.03 -11.65
N SER A 59 -2.25 -2.03 -10.47
CA SER A 59 -0.90 -1.52 -10.25
C SER A 59 0.04 -2.70 -10.08
N LYS A 60 0.45 -3.31 -11.18
CA LYS A 60 1.20 -4.56 -11.08
C LYS A 60 2.71 -4.38 -11.03
N TYR A 61 3.19 -3.14 -11.08
CA TYR A 61 4.63 -2.90 -11.05
C TYR A 61 5.13 -2.43 -9.70
N ILE A 62 4.30 -2.46 -8.67
CA ILE A 62 4.72 -2.06 -7.32
C ILE A 62 5.80 -3.03 -6.84
N LYS A 63 6.91 -2.46 -6.36
CA LYS A 63 8.04 -3.25 -5.88
C LYS A 63 8.34 -3.05 -4.40
N GLU A 64 7.83 -1.98 -3.83
CA GLU A 64 8.21 -1.60 -2.47
C GLU A 64 6.99 -1.02 -1.77
N ILE A 65 6.62 -1.61 -0.65
CA ILE A 65 5.50 -1.14 0.15
C ILE A 65 5.97 -1.04 1.59
N HIS A 66 5.78 0.12 2.20
CA HIS A 66 6.05 0.33 3.62
C HIS A 66 4.72 0.54 4.31
N CYS A 67 4.38 -0.31 5.25
CA CYS A 67 3.16 -0.13 6.01
C CYS A 67 3.56 0.13 7.46
N ARG A 68 3.33 1.34 7.92
CA ARG A 68 3.84 1.79 9.21
C ARG A 68 2.88 1.58 10.36
N SER A 69 1.71 1.05 10.08
CA SER A 69 0.73 0.75 11.13
C SER A 69 1.16 -0.49 11.89
N THR A 70 1.08 -0.44 13.22
CA THR A 70 1.43 -1.61 14.03
C THR A 70 0.32 -2.64 14.01
N ILE A 71 -0.89 -2.23 13.65
CA ILE A 71 -2.02 -3.15 13.44
C ILE A 71 -2.28 -3.18 11.94
N PRO A 72 -2.20 -4.35 11.30
CA PRO A 72 -2.34 -4.39 9.85
C PRO A 72 -3.68 -3.81 9.39
N PRO A 73 -3.65 -2.83 8.49
CA PRO A 73 -4.91 -2.25 8.00
C PRO A 73 -5.69 -3.25 7.15
N SER A 74 -6.99 -3.01 7.04
CA SER A 74 -7.83 -3.80 6.14
C SER A 74 -7.72 -3.18 4.76
N ILE A 75 -6.92 -3.79 3.90
CA ILE A 75 -6.75 -3.37 2.50
C ILE A 75 -7.38 -4.44 1.64
N ILE A 76 -8.16 -4.04 0.65
CA ILE A 76 -8.91 -5.00 -0.14
C ILE A 76 -8.01 -5.86 -1.01
N GLY A 77 -6.94 -5.29 -1.55
CA GLY A 77 -6.01 -6.18 -2.20
C GLY A 77 -5.09 -5.55 -3.21
N PHE A 78 -4.11 -6.35 -3.59
CA PHE A 78 -3.11 -6.00 -4.59
C PHE A 78 -3.17 -6.99 -5.74
N ASN A 79 -2.53 -6.62 -6.83
CA ASN A 79 -2.34 -7.53 -7.95
C ASN A 79 -1.45 -8.70 -7.52
N ASN A 80 -1.70 -9.89 -8.06
CA ASN A 80 -0.89 -11.07 -7.72
C ASN A 80 0.60 -10.88 -7.99
N GLU A 81 0.94 -10.12 -9.03
CA GLU A 81 2.35 -9.82 -9.30
C GLU A 81 3.00 -9.11 -8.13
N VAL A 82 2.25 -8.25 -7.45
CA VAL A 82 2.77 -7.50 -6.32
C VAL A 82 3.04 -8.42 -5.14
N TYR A 83 2.11 -9.32 -4.84
CA TYR A 83 2.32 -10.28 -3.75
C TYR A 83 3.58 -11.11 -3.98
N ASN A 84 3.85 -11.46 -5.24
CA ASN A 84 4.98 -12.32 -5.57
C ASN A 84 6.30 -11.57 -5.62
N ASN A 85 6.29 -10.32 -6.06
CA ASN A 85 7.52 -9.64 -6.43
C ASN A 85 7.90 -8.45 -5.55
N ALA A 86 6.96 -7.88 -4.81
CA ALA A 86 7.26 -6.71 -3.99
C ALA A 86 7.80 -7.12 -2.62
N THR A 87 8.54 -6.22 -2.01
CA THR A 87 8.91 -6.36 -0.60
C THR A 87 7.98 -5.50 0.24
N LEU A 88 7.37 -6.11 1.25
CA LEU A 88 6.55 -5.42 2.23
C LEU A 88 7.40 -5.15 3.46
N TYR A 89 7.55 -3.88 3.81
CA TYR A 89 8.28 -3.46 5.01
C TYR A 89 7.26 -3.10 6.09
N VAL A 90 7.44 -3.70 7.27
CA VAL A 90 6.51 -3.51 8.39
C VAL A 90 7.29 -3.02 9.61
N PRO A 91 6.62 -2.46 10.61
CA PRO A 91 7.33 -1.98 11.77
C PRO A 91 8.01 -3.11 12.53
N LYS A 92 9.10 -2.76 13.22
CA LYS A 92 9.82 -3.71 14.04
C LYS A 92 8.87 -4.38 15.02
N GLY A 93 8.95 -5.70 15.12
CA GLY A 93 8.08 -6.46 16.02
C GLY A 93 6.74 -6.84 15.43
N CYS A 94 6.42 -6.42 14.20
CA CYS A 94 5.11 -6.66 13.62
C CYS A 94 5.09 -7.76 12.56
N ASN A 95 6.21 -8.48 12.41
CA ASN A 95 6.29 -9.50 11.36
C ASN A 95 5.17 -10.52 11.46
N GLU A 96 4.97 -11.06 12.66
CA GLU A 96 3.95 -12.10 12.80
C GLU A 96 2.55 -11.55 12.55
N ALA A 97 2.27 -10.35 13.01
CA ALA A 97 0.95 -9.75 12.80
C ALA A 97 0.62 -9.67 11.31
N TYR A 98 1.61 -9.25 10.50
CA TYR A 98 1.38 -9.13 9.07
C TYR A 98 1.35 -10.48 8.38
N HIS A 99 2.15 -11.45 8.84
CA HIS A 99 2.15 -12.79 8.26
C HIS A 99 0.83 -13.53 8.49
N THR A 100 0.05 -13.11 9.47
CA THR A 100 -1.22 -13.78 9.77
C THR A 100 -2.43 -12.97 9.35
N ALA A 101 -2.25 -11.70 8.96
CA ALA A 101 -3.37 -10.84 8.59
C ALA A 101 -3.86 -11.16 7.19
N ILE A 102 -5.17 -11.15 7.03
CA ILE A 102 -5.80 -11.38 5.73
C ILE A 102 -5.25 -10.37 4.74
N MET A 103 -4.95 -10.86 3.56
CA MET A 103 -4.37 -10.11 2.46
C MET A 103 -2.86 -9.88 2.65
N TRP A 104 -2.42 -9.31 3.78
CA TRP A 104 -0.99 -9.06 3.99
C TRP A 104 -0.19 -10.35 4.01
N ARG A 105 -0.79 -11.42 4.49
CA ARG A 105 -0.09 -12.72 4.55
C ARG A 105 0.23 -13.28 3.17
N GLU A 106 -0.36 -12.71 2.11
CA GLU A 106 -0.07 -13.18 0.75
C GLU A 106 1.28 -12.71 0.22
N PHE A 107 1.87 -11.69 0.83
CA PHE A 107 3.19 -11.22 0.39
C PHE A 107 4.25 -12.26 0.66
N LYS A 108 5.05 -12.55 -0.37
CA LYS A 108 6.11 -13.55 -0.24
C LYS A 108 7.30 -13.04 0.55
N THR A 109 7.53 -11.75 0.55
CA THR A 109 8.69 -11.16 1.23
C THR A 109 8.21 -10.06 2.17
N ILE A 110 8.33 -10.29 3.47
CA ILE A 110 7.97 -9.33 4.51
C ILE A 110 9.20 -9.09 5.37
N VAL A 111 9.59 -7.83 5.55
CA VAL A 111 10.80 -7.45 6.25
C VAL A 111 10.46 -6.41 7.30
N GLU A 112 10.99 -6.57 8.51
CA GLU A 112 10.85 -5.53 9.54
C GLU A 112 11.85 -4.42 9.29
N GLU A 113 11.46 -3.19 9.56
CA GLU A 113 12.38 -2.07 9.40
C GLU A 113 12.32 -1.10 10.59
#